data_3fe02efa9ef939cee015e08edac87146
#
_entry.id   3fe02efa9ef939cee015e08edac87146
#
_cell.length_a   1.000
_cell.length_b   1.000
_cell.length_c   1.000
_cell.angle_alpha   90.00
_cell.angle_beta   90.00
_cell.angle_gamma   90.00
#
_symmetry.space_group_name_H-M   'P 1'
#
loop_
_entity.id
_entity.type
_entity.pdbx_description
1 polymer ?
#
loop_
_entity_poly.entity_id
_entity_poly.type
_entity_poly.pdbx_seq_one_letter_code
_entity_poly.pdbx_strand_id
1 'polypeptide(L)'
;SVSCIYGLGSVEAYSKMTLALKKNYEYERDEIIKTFVNLQYKRNDQNFFRGTFRVRGENLEVFPSHLEDRAWRLTLFGKKLEKIEEFDPLTGDKTNDFQVIKLYANSHYITPKPTIDQAIKEIKKELRVTLEKHKTDNKLLEAQRLRERTKFDLEMIEATGTCAGIENYSRFLSGRKRGEPPPTLFEYFPDNTIVFVDESHVTVPQLNGMYKGDHTRKSTLAEYGFRLPSCMDNRPLKFEEWDAMRTQTVFVSATPGPWELKQTQNQYIDQVIRPTGLI
;
A
#
# COMPACT_ATOMS: atom_id res chain seq x y z
N SER A 1 5.93 14.31 -0.59
CA SER A 1 6.80 13.31 0.03
C SER A 1 7.37 12.37 -1.02
N VAL A 2 8.63 12.00 -0.92
CA VAL A 2 9.31 11.05 -1.83
C VAL A 2 8.71 9.63 -1.77
N SER A 3 7.83 9.35 -0.81
CA SER A 3 7.10 8.07 -0.77
C SER A 3 6.20 7.83 -1.99
N CYS A 4 5.87 8.86 -2.75
CA CYS A 4 5.08 8.74 -3.99
C CYS A 4 5.72 7.85 -5.07
N ILE A 5 7.05 7.70 -5.07
CA ILE A 5 7.77 6.82 -6.00
C ILE A 5 8.02 5.41 -5.45
N TYR A 6 7.58 5.12 -4.23
CA TYR A 6 7.68 3.78 -3.65
C TYR A 6 6.48 2.91 -4.03
N GLY A 7 6.73 1.60 -4.03
CA GLY A 7 5.74 0.61 -4.43
C GLY A 7 4.49 0.60 -3.55
N LEU A 8 3.36 0.60 -4.20
CA LEU A 8 2.06 0.26 -3.68
C LEU A 8 1.65 -1.13 -4.21
N GLY A 9 0.48 -1.61 -3.84
CA GLY A 9 -0.09 -2.81 -4.44
C GLY A 9 -0.61 -2.57 -5.86
N SER A 10 -1.03 -3.64 -6.53
CA SER A 10 -1.64 -3.55 -7.85
C SER A 10 -2.93 -2.71 -7.82
N VAL A 11 -3.00 -1.69 -8.68
CA VAL A 11 -4.20 -0.85 -8.88
C VAL A 11 -5.42 -1.70 -9.16
N GLU A 12 -5.27 -2.69 -10.06
CA GLU A 12 -6.36 -3.58 -10.46
C GLU A 12 -6.84 -4.45 -9.29
N ALA A 13 -5.93 -5.04 -8.52
CA ALA A 13 -6.28 -5.83 -7.35
C ALA A 13 -6.97 -4.96 -6.29
N TYR A 14 -6.44 -3.78 -6.00
CA TYR A 14 -7.01 -2.86 -5.02
C TYR A 14 -8.41 -2.37 -5.42
N SER A 15 -8.61 -2.02 -6.68
CA SER A 15 -9.91 -1.56 -7.19
C SER A 15 -10.99 -2.65 -7.21
N LYS A 16 -10.61 -3.91 -7.42
CA LYS A 16 -11.51 -5.07 -7.40
C LYS A 16 -11.81 -5.55 -5.97
N MET A 17 -10.87 -5.39 -5.03
CA MET A 17 -11.02 -5.82 -3.64
C MET A 17 -11.72 -4.73 -2.83
N THR A 18 -13.03 -4.60 -3.05
CA THR A 18 -13.91 -3.65 -2.34
C THR A 18 -15.21 -4.34 -1.94
N LEU A 19 -15.87 -3.82 -0.91
CA LEU A 19 -17.20 -4.26 -0.48
C LEU A 19 -18.16 -3.10 -0.63
N ALA A 20 -19.14 -3.26 -1.52
CA ALA A 20 -20.27 -2.32 -1.63
C ALA A 20 -21.48 -2.90 -0.88
N LEU A 21 -22.05 -2.10 0.04
CA LEU A 21 -23.23 -2.46 0.79
C LEU A 21 -24.32 -1.41 0.58
N LYS A 22 -25.55 -1.87 0.35
CA LYS A 22 -26.70 -1.01 0.11
C LYS A 22 -27.79 -1.32 1.13
N LYS A 23 -28.35 -0.27 1.73
CA LYS A 23 -29.46 -0.35 2.68
C LYS A 23 -30.67 -1.03 2.05
N ASN A 24 -31.40 -1.82 2.86
CA ASN A 24 -32.58 -2.60 2.48
C ASN A 24 -32.31 -3.78 1.55
N TYR A 25 -31.07 -4.17 1.31
CA TYR A 25 -30.70 -5.39 0.62
C TYR A 25 -30.40 -6.52 1.61
N GLU A 26 -30.48 -7.76 1.14
CA GLU A 26 -30.16 -8.94 1.92
C GLU A 26 -28.70 -9.34 1.79
N TYR A 27 -28.07 -9.63 2.91
CA TYR A 27 -26.68 -10.09 3.00
C TYR A 27 -26.56 -11.16 4.08
N GLU A 28 -25.78 -12.19 3.83
CA GLU A 28 -25.36 -13.11 4.87
C GLU A 28 -24.31 -12.43 5.75
N ARG A 29 -24.60 -12.32 7.04
CA ARG A 29 -23.72 -11.67 8.02
C ARG A 29 -22.31 -12.23 7.99
N ASP A 30 -22.19 -13.57 7.94
CA ASP A 30 -20.90 -14.25 7.93
C ASP A 30 -20.10 -13.95 6.64
N GLU A 31 -20.78 -13.73 5.52
CA GLU A 31 -20.12 -13.31 4.28
C GLU A 31 -19.59 -11.88 4.35
N ILE A 32 -20.29 -10.95 5.02
CA ILE A 32 -19.75 -9.61 5.29
C ILE A 32 -18.50 -9.72 6.16
N ILE A 33 -18.54 -10.51 7.23
CA ILE A 33 -17.40 -10.71 8.13
C ILE A 33 -16.22 -11.34 7.39
N LYS A 34 -16.44 -12.38 6.59
CA LYS A 34 -15.39 -12.97 5.73
C LYS A 34 -14.79 -11.94 4.77
N THR A 35 -15.64 -11.09 4.20
CA THR A 35 -15.17 -10.05 3.30
C THR A 35 -14.33 -9.01 4.03
N PHE A 36 -14.70 -8.60 5.26
CA PHE A 36 -13.85 -7.73 6.07
C PHE A 36 -12.46 -8.33 6.31
N VAL A 37 -12.40 -9.62 6.66
CA VAL A 37 -11.11 -10.33 6.83
C VAL A 37 -10.33 -10.40 5.52
N ASN A 38 -10.99 -10.70 4.40
CA ASN A 38 -10.35 -10.72 3.08
C ASN A 38 -9.82 -9.35 2.67
N LEU A 39 -10.50 -8.28 3.06
CA LEU A 39 -10.05 -6.89 2.87
C LEU A 39 -8.98 -6.47 3.91
N GLN A 40 -8.45 -7.41 4.69
CA GLN A 40 -7.40 -7.21 5.69
C GLN A 40 -7.79 -6.35 6.88
N TYR A 41 -9.10 -6.23 7.19
CA TYR A 41 -9.56 -5.68 8.46
C TYR A 41 -9.40 -6.72 9.58
N LYS A 42 -8.94 -6.27 10.74
CA LYS A 42 -8.76 -7.14 11.90
C LYS A 42 -9.96 -7.04 12.84
N ARG A 43 -10.48 -8.17 13.30
CA ARG A 43 -11.49 -8.16 14.36
C ARG A 43 -10.86 -7.73 15.69
N ASN A 44 -11.43 -6.71 16.30
CA ASN A 44 -11.04 -6.27 17.63
C ASN A 44 -12.26 -5.69 18.36
N ASP A 45 -12.85 -6.51 19.21
CA ASP A 45 -14.06 -6.15 19.92
C ASP A 45 -13.79 -5.23 21.14
N GLN A 46 -12.54 -5.18 21.64
CA GLN A 46 -12.14 -4.39 22.80
C GLN A 46 -11.58 -3.02 22.42
N ASN A 47 -10.62 -3.00 21.51
CA ASN A 47 -9.95 -1.78 21.08
C ASN A 47 -10.28 -1.50 19.61
N PHE A 48 -11.16 -0.52 19.39
CA PHE A 48 -11.70 -0.19 18.08
C PHE A 48 -10.98 1.02 17.49
N PHE A 49 -10.19 0.78 16.45
CA PHE A 49 -9.39 1.80 15.76
C PHE A 49 -9.40 1.58 14.26
N ARG A 50 -8.87 2.51 13.52
CA ARG A 50 -8.82 2.48 12.06
C ARG A 50 -8.22 1.17 11.52
N GLY A 51 -8.91 0.54 10.56
CA GLY A 51 -8.52 -0.77 9.99
C GLY A 51 -8.99 -1.98 10.81
N THR A 52 -9.89 -1.76 11.79
CA THR A 52 -10.51 -2.85 12.55
C THR A 52 -12.02 -2.90 12.34
N PHE A 53 -12.61 -4.04 12.67
CA PHE A 53 -14.05 -4.20 12.82
C PHE A 53 -14.37 -4.91 14.12
N ARG A 54 -15.59 -4.73 14.62
CA ARG A 54 -16.11 -5.42 15.80
C ARG A 54 -17.55 -5.86 15.60
N VAL A 55 -17.97 -6.80 16.41
CA VAL A 55 -19.30 -7.40 16.36
C VAL A 55 -20.01 -7.17 17.71
N ARG A 56 -21.14 -6.47 17.69
CA ARG A 56 -21.93 -6.18 18.89
C ARG A 56 -23.41 -6.48 18.64
N GLY A 57 -23.87 -7.65 19.13
CA GLY A 57 -25.23 -8.10 18.89
C GLY A 57 -25.53 -8.19 17.38
N GLU A 58 -26.53 -7.49 16.91
CA GLU A 58 -26.91 -7.43 15.48
C GLU A 58 -26.10 -6.41 14.66
N ASN A 59 -25.22 -5.66 15.32
CA ASN A 59 -24.42 -4.65 14.67
C ASN A 59 -23.04 -5.18 14.26
N LEU A 60 -22.64 -4.87 13.03
CA LEU A 60 -21.28 -4.95 12.56
C LEU A 60 -20.75 -3.52 12.49
N GLU A 61 -19.69 -3.23 13.22
CA GLU A 61 -19.06 -1.92 13.17
C GLU A 61 -17.68 -2.04 12.53
N VAL A 62 -17.38 -1.18 11.57
CA VAL A 62 -16.09 -1.14 10.86
C VAL A 62 -15.54 0.27 10.88
N PHE A 63 -14.23 0.38 11.15
CA PHE A 63 -13.51 1.64 11.05
C PHE A 63 -12.70 1.63 9.74
N PRO A 64 -13.22 2.27 8.66
CA PRO A 64 -12.58 2.27 7.36
C PRO A 64 -11.17 2.85 7.41
N SER A 65 -10.25 2.26 6.66
CA SER A 65 -8.85 2.70 6.61
C SER A 65 -8.65 4.08 5.99
N HIS A 66 -9.61 4.53 5.18
CA HIS A 66 -9.59 5.83 4.48
C HIS A 66 -10.26 6.96 5.28
N LEU A 67 -10.88 6.68 6.43
CA LEU A 67 -11.45 7.67 7.33
C LEU A 67 -10.53 7.87 8.54
N GLU A 68 -10.44 9.10 9.04
CA GLU A 68 -9.57 9.42 10.17
C GLU A 68 -10.27 9.31 11.51
N ASP A 69 -11.52 9.78 11.59
CA ASP A 69 -12.27 9.99 12.82
C ASP A 69 -13.72 9.50 12.76
N ARG A 70 -14.07 8.71 11.76
CA ARG A 70 -15.43 8.19 11.54
C ARG A 70 -15.42 6.70 11.32
N ALA A 71 -16.43 6.04 11.87
CA ALA A 71 -16.67 4.62 11.68
C ALA A 71 -18.09 4.36 11.19
N TRP A 72 -18.32 3.19 10.62
CA TRP A 72 -19.62 2.79 10.13
C TRP A 72 -20.21 1.67 10.98
N ARG A 73 -21.52 1.79 11.27
CA ARG A 73 -22.33 0.79 11.93
C ARG A 73 -23.36 0.24 10.95
N LEU A 74 -23.36 -1.06 10.79
CA LEU A 74 -24.25 -1.82 9.93
C LEU A 74 -25.19 -2.60 10.85
N THR A 75 -26.49 -2.30 10.82
CA THR A 75 -27.50 -3.03 11.61
C THR A 75 -28.23 -3.99 10.68
N LEU A 76 -28.12 -5.30 10.99
CA LEU A 76 -28.82 -6.34 10.27
C LEU A 76 -29.98 -6.85 11.11
N PHE A 77 -31.13 -7.03 10.48
CA PHE A 77 -32.26 -7.79 11.05
C PHE A 77 -32.44 -9.06 10.21
N GLY A 78 -32.05 -10.19 10.77
CA GLY A 78 -31.87 -11.41 9.99
C GLY A 78 -30.80 -11.20 8.90
N LYS A 79 -31.21 -11.30 7.64
CA LYS A 79 -30.34 -11.07 6.49
C LYS A 79 -30.43 -9.65 5.92
N LYS A 80 -31.45 -8.89 6.32
CA LYS A 80 -31.69 -7.55 5.77
C LYS A 80 -30.82 -6.49 6.45
N LEU A 81 -30.06 -5.74 5.67
CA LEU A 81 -29.30 -4.59 6.14
C LEU A 81 -30.25 -3.37 6.28
N GLU A 82 -30.72 -3.13 7.51
CA GLU A 82 -31.71 -2.08 7.76
C GLU A 82 -31.12 -0.70 7.88
N LYS A 83 -29.91 -0.59 8.46
CA LYS A 83 -29.28 0.70 8.70
C LYS A 83 -27.80 0.67 8.35
N ILE A 84 -27.35 1.78 7.79
CA ILE A 84 -25.93 2.11 7.58
C ILE A 84 -25.71 3.47 8.19
N GLU A 85 -25.08 3.53 9.35
CA GLU A 85 -24.88 4.76 10.11
C GLU A 85 -23.39 5.07 10.21
N GLU A 86 -23.05 6.34 10.05
CA GLU A 86 -21.74 6.86 10.43
C GLU A 86 -21.78 7.34 11.87
N PHE A 87 -20.72 7.11 12.61
CA PHE A 87 -20.64 7.55 13.99
C PHE A 87 -19.22 7.91 14.40
N ASP A 88 -19.10 8.74 15.42
CA ASP A 88 -17.82 9.03 16.06
C ASP A 88 -17.40 7.84 16.94
N PRO A 89 -16.25 7.18 16.68
CA PRO A 89 -15.84 6.00 17.45
C PRO A 89 -15.48 6.29 18.90
N LEU A 90 -15.22 7.55 19.28
CA LEU A 90 -14.90 7.95 20.66
C LEU A 90 -16.17 8.16 21.50
N THR A 91 -17.14 8.91 20.97
CA THR A 91 -18.38 9.23 21.70
C THR A 91 -19.48 8.21 21.45
N GLY A 92 -19.46 7.52 20.30
CA GLY A 92 -20.52 6.65 19.84
C GLY A 92 -21.69 7.36 19.16
N ASP A 93 -21.62 8.69 19.08
CA ASP A 93 -22.68 9.53 18.52
C ASP A 93 -22.78 9.35 17.02
N LYS A 94 -24.01 9.19 16.56
CA LYS A 94 -24.32 9.13 15.14
C LYS A 94 -24.08 10.48 14.48
N THR A 95 -23.38 10.48 13.34
CA THR A 95 -23.08 11.67 12.55
C THR A 95 -23.85 11.72 11.23
N ASN A 96 -24.09 10.55 10.60
CA ASN A 96 -24.76 10.52 9.30
C ASN A 96 -25.48 9.17 9.05
N ASP A 97 -26.32 9.13 8.00
CA ASP A 97 -26.96 7.92 7.44
C ASP A 97 -26.60 7.76 5.97
N PHE A 98 -26.30 6.53 5.58
CA PHE A 98 -26.00 6.23 4.19
C PHE A 98 -27.01 5.25 3.57
N GLN A 99 -27.29 5.46 2.28
CA GLN A 99 -28.01 4.48 1.47
C GLN A 99 -27.10 3.41 0.89
N VAL A 100 -25.87 3.80 0.60
CA VAL A 100 -24.83 2.92 0.04
C VAL A 100 -23.47 3.32 0.62
N ILE A 101 -22.66 2.34 0.96
CA ILE A 101 -21.25 2.53 1.29
C ILE A 101 -20.38 1.65 0.41
N LYS A 102 -19.13 2.07 0.23
CA LYS A 102 -18.10 1.28 -0.42
C LYS A 102 -16.87 1.24 0.48
N LEU A 103 -16.58 0.05 1.00
CA LEU A 103 -15.40 -0.21 1.84
C LEU A 103 -14.23 -0.64 0.95
N TYR A 104 -13.11 0.00 1.10
CA TYR A 104 -11.85 -0.32 0.44
C TYR A 104 -10.99 -1.22 1.33
N ALA A 105 -10.04 -1.92 0.73
CA ALA A 105 -9.10 -2.75 1.47
C ALA A 105 -8.27 -1.94 2.48
N ASN A 106 -7.94 -2.56 3.61
CA ASN A 106 -7.11 -1.96 4.65
C ASN A 106 -5.61 -1.95 4.31
N SER A 107 -5.22 -2.59 3.22
CA SER A 107 -3.85 -2.63 2.73
C SER A 107 -3.81 -2.51 1.21
N HIS A 108 -2.81 -1.81 0.70
CA HIS A 108 -2.54 -1.78 -0.75
C HIS A 108 -1.94 -3.10 -1.27
N TYR A 109 -1.32 -3.90 -0.39
CA TYR A 109 -0.76 -5.21 -0.72
C TYR A 109 -1.79 -6.33 -0.54
N ILE A 110 -2.96 -6.14 -1.14
CA ILE A 110 -4.01 -7.14 -1.13
C ILE A 110 -3.93 -7.98 -2.41
N THR A 111 -4.05 -9.29 -2.27
CA THR A 111 -3.85 -10.21 -3.37
C THR A 111 -4.89 -11.32 -3.32
N PRO A 112 -5.57 -11.66 -4.42
CA PRO A 112 -6.50 -12.77 -4.48
C PRO A 112 -5.82 -14.11 -4.15
N LYS A 113 -6.53 -15.02 -3.49
CA LYS A 113 -5.98 -16.30 -3.02
C LYS A 113 -5.28 -17.13 -4.09
N PRO A 114 -5.77 -17.29 -5.33
CA PRO A 114 -5.06 -18.04 -6.37
C PRO A 114 -3.69 -17.46 -6.70
N THR A 115 -3.55 -16.13 -6.66
CA THR A 115 -2.28 -15.44 -6.88
C THR A 115 -1.34 -15.63 -5.68
N ILE A 116 -1.86 -15.68 -4.45
CA ILE A 116 -1.09 -15.99 -3.24
C ILE A 116 -0.50 -17.40 -3.36
N ASP A 117 -1.29 -18.38 -3.72
CA ASP A 117 -0.84 -19.78 -3.86
C ASP A 117 0.28 -19.92 -4.90
N GLN A 118 0.20 -19.18 -6.01
CA GLN A 118 1.27 -19.12 -7.01
C GLN A 118 2.51 -18.41 -6.48
N ALA A 119 2.34 -17.27 -5.79
CA ALA A 119 3.44 -16.53 -5.19
C ALA A 119 4.22 -17.38 -4.18
N ILE A 120 3.52 -18.14 -3.32
CA ILE A 120 4.14 -19.05 -2.36
C ILE A 120 5.05 -20.08 -3.04
N LYS A 121 4.61 -20.66 -4.17
CA LYS A 121 5.41 -21.62 -4.95
C LYS A 121 6.70 -20.96 -5.46
N GLU A 122 6.60 -19.77 -6.02
CA GLU A 122 7.77 -19.06 -6.56
C GLU A 122 8.71 -18.58 -5.44
N ILE A 123 8.20 -18.13 -4.29
CA ILE A 123 8.99 -17.79 -3.11
C ILE A 123 9.77 -19.01 -2.60
N LYS A 124 9.10 -20.18 -2.48
CA LYS A 124 9.74 -21.45 -2.07
C LYS A 124 10.86 -21.86 -3.05
N LYS A 125 10.65 -21.62 -4.35
CA LYS A 125 11.65 -21.90 -5.39
C LYS A 125 12.87 -20.98 -5.26
N GLU A 126 12.67 -19.65 -5.13
CA GLU A 126 13.77 -18.70 -4.94
C GLU A 126 14.53 -18.99 -3.63
N LEU A 127 13.82 -19.30 -2.54
CA LEU A 127 14.43 -19.66 -1.27
C LEU A 127 15.38 -20.85 -1.44
N ARG A 128 14.94 -21.92 -2.09
CA ARG A 128 15.77 -23.11 -2.31
C ARG A 128 17.07 -22.76 -3.05
N VAL A 129 16.96 -22.03 -4.16
CA VAL A 129 18.13 -21.63 -4.96
C VAL A 129 19.09 -20.74 -4.15
N THR A 130 18.54 -19.80 -3.37
CA THR A 130 19.36 -18.89 -2.56
C THR A 130 20.04 -19.61 -1.41
N LEU A 131 19.37 -20.58 -0.76
CA LEU A 131 19.97 -21.40 0.30
C LEU A 131 21.12 -22.28 -0.23
N GLU A 132 20.97 -22.86 -1.42
CA GLU A 132 22.02 -23.63 -2.05
C GLU A 132 23.25 -22.75 -2.34
N LYS A 133 23.03 -21.55 -2.89
CA LYS A 133 24.09 -20.57 -3.10
C LYS A 133 24.81 -20.21 -1.80
N HIS A 134 24.08 -19.83 -0.75
CA HIS A 134 24.69 -19.49 0.54
C HIS A 134 25.50 -20.63 1.13
N LYS A 135 25.06 -21.90 0.97
CA LYS A 135 25.82 -23.07 1.40
C LYS A 135 27.13 -23.25 0.60
N THR A 136 27.06 -23.10 -0.72
CA THR A 136 28.24 -23.15 -1.60
C THR A 136 29.25 -22.06 -1.24
N ASP A 137 28.77 -20.88 -0.89
CA ASP A 137 29.58 -19.72 -0.48
C ASP A 137 30.03 -19.82 1.00
N ASN A 138 29.77 -20.96 1.69
CA ASN A 138 30.05 -21.20 3.11
C ASN A 138 29.41 -20.20 4.08
N LYS A 139 28.29 -19.58 3.67
CA LYS A 139 27.48 -18.62 4.45
C LYS A 139 26.36 -19.35 5.21
N LEU A 140 26.72 -20.20 6.16
CA LEU A 140 25.77 -21.12 6.83
C LEU A 140 24.82 -20.39 7.75
N LEU A 141 25.27 -19.32 8.44
CA LEU A 141 24.45 -18.50 9.32
C LEU A 141 23.40 -17.71 8.53
N GLU A 142 23.80 -17.14 7.40
CA GLU A 142 22.93 -16.43 6.48
C GLU A 142 21.86 -17.37 5.90
N ALA A 143 22.27 -18.59 5.53
CA ALA A 143 21.34 -19.61 5.05
C ALA A 143 20.31 -20.01 6.11
N GLN A 144 20.74 -20.21 7.37
CA GLN A 144 19.83 -20.53 8.47
C GLN A 144 18.83 -19.39 8.71
N ARG A 145 19.32 -18.17 8.87
CA ARG A 145 18.49 -16.97 9.11
C ARG A 145 17.45 -16.77 8.01
N LEU A 146 17.89 -16.87 6.75
CA LEU A 146 16.99 -16.71 5.61
C LEU A 146 15.89 -17.78 5.59
N ARG A 147 16.27 -19.04 5.89
CA ARG A 147 15.31 -20.16 5.94
C ARG A 147 14.26 -19.93 7.01
N GLU A 148 14.67 -19.65 8.23
CA GLU A 148 13.76 -19.46 9.37
C GLU A 148 12.81 -18.29 9.13
N ARG A 149 13.33 -17.14 8.71
CA ARG A 149 12.55 -15.96 8.41
C ARG A 149 11.54 -16.21 7.29
N THR A 150 11.99 -16.72 6.16
CA THR A 150 11.11 -16.93 5.01
C THR A 150 10.05 -18.00 5.29
N LYS A 151 10.38 -19.05 6.05
CA LYS A 151 9.42 -20.07 6.46
C LYS A 151 8.31 -19.46 7.33
N PHE A 152 8.65 -18.67 8.33
CA PHE A 152 7.68 -17.94 9.16
C PHE A 152 6.79 -17.02 8.34
N ASP A 153 7.38 -16.22 7.43
CA ASP A 153 6.63 -15.32 6.56
C ASP A 153 5.63 -16.09 5.66
N LEU A 154 6.05 -17.25 5.13
CA LEU A 154 5.17 -18.11 4.31
C LEU A 154 4.01 -18.70 5.12
N GLU A 155 4.24 -19.16 6.34
CA GLU A 155 3.20 -19.65 7.25
C GLU A 155 2.17 -18.55 7.54
N MET A 156 2.62 -17.32 7.76
CA MET A 156 1.72 -16.18 7.95
C MET A 156 0.92 -15.83 6.70
N ILE A 157 1.55 -15.85 5.52
CA ILE A 157 0.88 -15.59 4.23
C ILE A 157 -0.18 -16.68 3.95
N GLU A 158 0.14 -17.96 4.19
CA GLU A 158 -0.81 -19.08 4.02
C GLU A 158 -2.01 -18.95 4.97
N ALA A 159 -1.79 -18.55 6.22
CA ALA A 159 -2.84 -18.45 7.24
C ALA A 159 -3.72 -17.20 7.11
N THR A 160 -3.11 -16.04 6.80
CA THR A 160 -3.78 -14.73 6.89
C THR A 160 -3.78 -13.92 5.59
N GLY A 161 -3.10 -14.41 4.55
CA GLY A 161 -2.91 -13.67 3.30
C GLY A 161 -1.87 -12.55 3.38
N THR A 162 -1.20 -12.36 4.52
CA THR A 162 -0.22 -11.28 4.72
C THR A 162 0.87 -11.68 5.72
N CYS A 163 1.97 -10.92 5.76
CA CYS A 163 3.00 -11.02 6.79
C CYS A 163 3.66 -9.67 7.05
N ALA A 164 4.44 -9.55 8.11
CA ALA A 164 5.25 -8.36 8.36
C ALA A 164 6.34 -8.21 7.29
N GLY A 165 6.28 -7.12 6.49
CA GLY A 165 7.18 -6.92 5.37
C GLY A 165 6.75 -7.62 4.09
N ILE A 166 5.43 -7.81 3.90
CA ILE A 166 4.83 -8.44 2.69
C ILE A 166 5.32 -7.78 1.40
N GLU A 167 5.64 -6.49 1.44
CA GLU A 167 6.18 -5.74 0.31
C GLU A 167 7.48 -6.32 -0.25
N ASN A 168 8.26 -7.05 0.56
CA ASN A 168 9.47 -7.72 0.09
C ASN A 168 9.19 -8.87 -0.88
N TYR A 169 7.96 -9.36 -0.90
CA TYR A 169 7.46 -10.39 -1.81
C TYR A 169 6.60 -9.82 -2.94
N SER A 170 6.52 -8.48 -3.07
CA SER A 170 5.60 -7.77 -4.00
C SER A 170 5.74 -8.22 -5.45
N ARG A 171 6.94 -8.57 -5.91
CA ARG A 171 7.16 -9.10 -7.27
C ARG A 171 6.30 -10.35 -7.54
N PHE A 172 6.29 -11.30 -6.61
CA PHE A 172 5.52 -12.53 -6.75
C PHE A 172 4.02 -12.30 -6.62
N LEU A 173 3.63 -11.39 -5.71
CA LEU A 173 2.23 -11.05 -5.49
C LEU A 173 1.59 -10.28 -6.66
N SER A 174 2.38 -9.57 -7.44
CA SER A 174 1.93 -8.80 -8.62
C SER A 174 2.25 -9.46 -9.96
N GLY A 175 2.96 -10.61 -9.96
CA GLY A 175 3.34 -11.32 -11.18
C GLY A 175 4.36 -10.59 -12.06
N ARG A 176 5.08 -9.59 -11.51
CA ARG A 176 6.08 -8.81 -12.24
C ARG A 176 7.34 -9.60 -12.54
N LYS A 177 8.04 -9.21 -13.60
CA LYS A 177 9.35 -9.74 -13.91
C LYS A 177 10.42 -9.13 -13.00
N ARG A 178 11.55 -9.81 -12.91
CA ARG A 178 12.71 -9.31 -12.17
C ARG A 178 13.16 -7.96 -12.73
N GLY A 179 13.39 -6.98 -11.84
CA GLY A 179 13.85 -5.64 -12.19
C GLY A 179 12.75 -4.65 -12.56
N GLU A 180 11.52 -5.10 -12.81
CA GLU A 180 10.38 -4.20 -13.04
C GLU A 180 10.00 -3.44 -11.76
N PRO A 181 9.72 -2.12 -11.85
CA PRO A 181 9.28 -1.36 -10.68
C PRO A 181 7.90 -1.83 -10.22
N PRO A 182 7.59 -1.75 -8.92
CA PRO A 182 6.24 -1.95 -8.44
C PRO A 182 5.34 -0.79 -8.89
N PRO A 183 4.01 -1.00 -8.98
CA PRO A 183 3.09 0.11 -9.14
C PRO A 183 3.28 1.14 -8.03
N THR A 184 3.21 2.41 -8.38
CA THR A 184 3.38 3.54 -7.47
C THR A 184 2.13 4.40 -7.43
N LEU A 185 2.17 5.54 -6.76
CA LEU A 185 1.06 6.49 -6.76
C LEU A 185 0.69 6.98 -8.18
N PHE A 186 1.68 7.01 -9.09
CA PHE A 186 1.49 7.53 -10.45
C PHE A 186 0.56 6.67 -11.30
N GLU A 187 0.52 5.35 -11.09
CA GLU A 187 -0.41 4.44 -11.79
C GLU A 187 -1.85 4.57 -11.31
N TYR A 188 -2.08 5.25 -10.17
CA TYR A 188 -3.42 5.53 -9.65
C TYR A 188 -4.00 6.85 -10.18
N PHE A 189 -3.20 7.67 -10.85
CA PHE A 189 -3.67 8.96 -11.35
C PHE A 189 -4.48 8.81 -12.64
N PRO A 190 -5.58 9.57 -12.78
CA PRO A 190 -6.23 9.78 -14.07
C PRO A 190 -5.29 10.49 -15.07
N ASP A 191 -5.51 10.27 -16.37
CA ASP A 191 -4.68 10.86 -17.44
C ASP A 191 -4.64 12.39 -17.43
N ASN A 192 -5.68 13.05 -16.91
CA ASN A 192 -5.80 14.51 -16.81
C ASN A 192 -5.30 15.10 -15.48
N THR A 193 -4.49 14.35 -14.73
CA THR A 193 -3.94 14.80 -13.45
C THR A 193 -2.90 15.90 -13.66
N ILE A 194 -2.92 16.92 -12.79
CA ILE A 194 -1.85 17.92 -12.65
C ILE A 194 -1.10 17.62 -11.35
N VAL A 195 0.21 17.49 -11.44
CA VAL A 195 1.09 17.23 -10.30
C VAL A 195 1.76 18.52 -9.85
N PHE A 196 1.64 18.87 -8.58
CA PHE A 196 2.38 19.97 -7.97
C PHE A 196 3.54 19.40 -7.15
N VAL A 197 4.76 19.77 -7.48
CA VAL A 197 5.98 19.39 -6.75
C VAL A 197 6.41 20.57 -5.91
N ASP A 198 6.03 20.51 -4.63
CA ASP A 198 6.41 21.54 -3.66
C ASP A 198 7.86 21.38 -3.22
N GLU A 199 8.52 22.50 -2.91
CA GLU A 199 9.95 22.57 -2.61
C GLU A 199 10.80 21.77 -3.59
N SER A 200 10.58 22.01 -4.87
CA SER A 200 11.12 21.18 -5.96
C SER A 200 12.64 21.12 -5.95
N HIS A 201 13.32 22.21 -5.55
CA HIS A 201 14.77 22.28 -5.42
C HIS A 201 15.36 21.25 -4.43
N VAL A 202 14.54 20.75 -3.48
CA VAL A 202 14.89 19.67 -2.56
C VAL A 202 14.31 18.34 -3.02
N THR A 203 13.05 18.35 -3.43
CA THR A 203 12.31 17.14 -3.79
C THR A 203 12.91 16.43 -4.99
N VAL A 204 13.27 17.15 -6.05
CA VAL A 204 13.82 16.57 -7.28
C VAL A 204 15.18 15.88 -7.04
N PRO A 205 16.17 16.47 -6.35
CA PRO A 205 17.40 15.77 -5.98
C PRO A 205 17.16 14.54 -5.08
N GLN A 206 16.19 14.60 -4.15
CA GLN A 206 15.84 13.45 -3.32
C GLN A 206 15.30 12.29 -4.17
N LEU A 207 14.38 12.56 -5.10
CA LEU A 207 13.85 11.54 -6.01
C LEU A 207 14.99 10.84 -6.77
N ASN A 208 15.98 11.60 -7.23
CA ASN A 208 17.15 11.06 -7.94
C ASN A 208 18.02 10.15 -7.05
N GLY A 209 18.18 10.50 -5.76
CA GLY A 209 19.01 9.74 -4.83
C GLY A 209 18.37 8.45 -4.28
N MET A 210 17.03 8.36 -4.26
CA MET A 210 16.30 7.31 -3.56
C MET A 210 16.62 5.90 -4.06
N TYR A 211 16.66 5.68 -5.37
CA TYR A 211 16.90 4.35 -5.95
C TYR A 211 18.24 3.75 -5.49
N LYS A 212 19.33 4.54 -5.55
CA LYS A 212 20.67 4.05 -5.17
C LYS A 212 20.75 3.68 -3.69
N GLY A 213 20.19 4.51 -2.81
CA GLY A 213 20.15 4.27 -1.37
C GLY A 213 19.37 3.00 -1.02
N ASP A 214 18.17 2.84 -1.60
CA ASP A 214 17.33 1.66 -1.39
C ASP A 214 18.00 0.37 -1.91
N HIS A 215 18.58 0.42 -3.10
CA HIS A 215 19.30 -0.71 -3.70
C HIS A 215 20.48 -1.17 -2.83
N THR A 216 21.33 -0.25 -2.36
CA THR A 216 22.47 -0.58 -1.49
C THR A 216 21.99 -1.23 -0.20
N ARG A 217 20.99 -0.66 0.46
CA ARG A 217 20.42 -1.23 1.69
C ARG A 217 19.87 -2.64 1.48
N LYS A 218 19.09 -2.86 0.44
CA LYS A 218 18.43 -4.15 0.17
C LYS A 218 19.42 -5.21 -0.31
N SER A 219 20.43 -4.85 -1.09
CA SER A 219 21.47 -5.80 -1.49
C SER A 219 22.23 -6.31 -0.27
N THR A 220 22.56 -5.45 0.69
CA THR A 220 23.17 -5.86 1.97
C THR A 220 22.23 -6.79 2.75
N LEU A 221 20.94 -6.48 2.87
CA LEU A 221 19.99 -7.36 3.55
C LEU A 221 19.88 -8.75 2.89
N ALA A 222 19.91 -8.81 1.57
CA ALA A 222 19.89 -10.08 0.84
C ALA A 222 21.21 -10.84 1.00
N GLU A 223 22.35 -10.17 0.93
CA GLU A 223 23.67 -10.78 1.08
C GLU A 223 23.85 -11.43 2.45
N TYR A 224 23.38 -10.80 3.53
CA TYR A 224 23.48 -11.31 4.89
C TYR A 224 22.28 -12.18 5.33
N GLY A 225 21.45 -12.64 4.39
CA GLY A 225 20.37 -13.60 4.64
C GLY A 225 19.19 -13.04 5.44
N PHE A 226 18.99 -11.73 5.49
CA PHE A 226 17.83 -11.13 6.14
C PHE A 226 16.59 -11.08 5.23
N ARG A 227 16.80 -11.11 3.91
CA ARG A 227 15.74 -11.08 2.90
C ARG A 227 16.12 -11.93 1.69
N LEU A 228 15.11 -12.38 0.94
CA LEU A 228 15.33 -12.97 -0.38
C LEU A 228 15.84 -11.90 -1.37
N PRO A 229 16.63 -12.27 -2.39
CA PRO A 229 17.09 -11.33 -3.42
C PRO A 229 15.96 -10.57 -4.12
N SER A 230 14.77 -11.16 -4.23
CA SER A 230 13.56 -10.51 -4.78
C SER A 230 13.11 -9.27 -4.02
N CYS A 231 13.55 -9.05 -2.78
CA CYS A 231 13.25 -7.83 -2.05
C CYS A 231 13.74 -6.56 -2.78
N MET A 232 14.78 -6.69 -3.62
CA MET A 232 15.30 -5.59 -4.45
C MET A 232 14.32 -5.15 -5.54
N ASP A 233 13.36 -6.01 -5.93
CA ASP A 233 12.33 -5.67 -6.91
C ASP A 233 11.18 -4.85 -6.30
N ASN A 234 11.10 -4.74 -4.98
CA ASN A 234 10.28 -3.74 -4.29
C ASN A 234 11.09 -2.44 -4.12
N ARG A 235 11.30 -1.74 -5.18
CA ARG A 235 12.18 -0.57 -5.25
C ARG A 235 11.42 0.72 -5.59
N PRO A 236 11.92 1.88 -5.21
CA PRO A 236 11.40 3.13 -5.75
C PRO A 236 11.65 3.21 -7.25
N LEU A 237 10.87 4.05 -7.92
CA LEU A 237 11.16 4.41 -9.30
C LEU A 237 12.59 4.97 -9.42
N LYS A 238 13.22 4.69 -10.54
CA LYS A 238 14.39 5.47 -10.95
C LYS A 238 13.91 6.86 -11.36
N PHE A 239 14.83 7.82 -11.35
CA PHE A 239 14.48 9.20 -11.70
C PHE A 239 13.89 9.32 -13.11
N GLU A 240 14.46 8.60 -14.08
CA GLU A 240 14.02 8.60 -15.48
C GLU A 240 12.62 7.93 -15.62
N GLU A 241 12.33 6.92 -14.81
CA GLU A 241 11.01 6.27 -14.78
C GLU A 241 9.95 7.24 -14.23
N TRP A 242 10.26 7.94 -13.14
CA TRP A 242 9.40 8.97 -12.57
C TRP A 242 9.16 10.12 -13.55
N ASP A 243 10.21 10.62 -14.21
CA ASP A 243 10.12 11.72 -15.16
C ASP A 243 9.26 11.36 -16.39
N ALA A 244 9.34 10.10 -16.83
CA ALA A 244 8.50 9.59 -17.93
C ALA A 244 7.02 9.36 -17.54
N MET A 245 6.76 9.09 -16.25
CA MET A 245 5.40 8.77 -15.76
C MET A 245 4.62 10.00 -15.31
N ARG A 246 5.30 11.05 -14.88
CA ARG A 246 4.60 12.26 -14.43
C ARG A 246 3.81 12.89 -15.57
N THR A 247 2.61 13.30 -15.28
CA THR A 247 1.74 14.06 -16.17
C THR A 247 2.13 15.53 -16.19
N GLN A 248 1.22 16.46 -16.55
CA GLN A 248 1.47 17.89 -16.43
C GLN A 248 1.92 18.23 -15.02
N THR A 249 3.08 18.89 -14.90
CA THR A 249 3.70 19.10 -13.60
C THR A 249 4.06 20.57 -13.41
N VAL A 250 3.71 21.11 -12.25
CA VAL A 250 4.10 22.44 -11.80
C VAL A 250 5.11 22.28 -10.67
N PHE A 251 6.29 22.84 -10.84
CA PHE A 251 7.32 22.87 -9.82
C PHE A 251 7.25 24.18 -9.04
N VAL A 252 7.15 24.09 -7.72
CA VAL A 252 7.04 25.24 -6.82
C VAL A 252 8.28 25.29 -5.95
N SER A 253 8.94 26.44 -5.90
CA SER A 253 10.15 26.65 -5.10
C SER A 253 10.44 28.13 -4.91
N ALA A 254 10.93 28.51 -3.74
CA ALA A 254 11.50 29.85 -3.53
C ALA A 254 12.84 30.02 -4.26
N THR A 255 13.56 28.93 -4.50
CA THR A 255 14.89 28.90 -5.13
C THR A 255 14.96 27.75 -6.13
N PRO A 256 14.38 27.89 -7.35
CA PRO A 256 14.36 26.82 -8.33
C PRO A 256 15.76 26.22 -8.58
N GLY A 257 15.82 24.91 -8.64
CA GLY A 257 17.07 24.17 -8.81
C GLY A 257 17.54 24.12 -10.27
N PRO A 258 18.80 23.70 -10.51
CA PRO A 258 19.37 23.66 -11.87
C PRO A 258 18.61 22.74 -12.82
N TRP A 259 17.98 21.67 -12.30
CA TRP A 259 17.23 20.72 -13.13
C TRP A 259 15.94 21.36 -13.64
N GLU A 260 15.15 22.04 -12.76
CA GLU A 260 13.90 22.72 -13.14
C GLU A 260 14.17 23.83 -14.14
N LEU A 261 15.19 24.66 -13.87
CA LEU A 261 15.59 25.74 -14.76
C LEU A 261 16.03 25.24 -16.15
N LYS A 262 16.72 24.09 -16.20
CA LYS A 262 17.06 23.44 -17.47
C LYS A 262 15.82 22.97 -18.22
N GLN A 263 14.82 22.38 -17.54
CA GLN A 263 13.57 21.89 -18.14
C GLN A 263 12.76 23.04 -18.76
N THR A 264 12.75 24.20 -18.11
CA THR A 264 11.95 25.36 -18.52
C THR A 264 12.77 26.38 -19.35
N GLN A 265 14.01 26.06 -19.74
CA GLN A 265 14.90 27.01 -20.43
C GLN A 265 15.08 28.33 -19.67
N ASN A 266 15.17 28.25 -18.34
CA ASN A 266 15.22 29.38 -17.41
C ASN A 266 13.96 30.27 -17.39
N GLN A 267 12.83 29.77 -17.87
CA GLN A 267 11.57 30.48 -17.78
C GLN A 267 10.82 30.03 -16.52
N TYR A 268 10.36 30.97 -15.72
CA TYR A 268 9.53 30.73 -14.53
C TYR A 268 8.64 31.93 -14.27
N ILE A 269 7.61 31.73 -13.42
CA ILE A 269 6.68 32.76 -13.02
C ILE A 269 6.89 33.05 -11.55
N ASP A 270 7.11 34.32 -11.21
CA ASP A 270 7.25 34.79 -9.84
C ASP A 270 5.87 35.08 -9.20
N GLN A 271 5.64 34.52 -8.02
CA GLN A 271 4.54 34.94 -7.16
C GLN A 271 5.08 35.95 -6.14
N VAL A 272 5.04 37.22 -6.49
CA VAL A 272 5.63 38.30 -5.68
C VAL A 272 4.73 38.69 -4.51
N ILE A 273 3.40 38.55 -4.65
CA ILE A 273 2.44 38.98 -3.63
C ILE A 273 1.78 37.75 -3.00
N ARG A 274 1.89 37.62 -1.67
CA ARG A 274 1.13 36.65 -0.88
C ARG A 274 -0.26 37.20 -0.55
N PRO A 275 -1.36 36.52 -0.94
CA PRO A 275 -2.71 36.98 -0.62
C PRO A 275 -3.04 36.99 0.88
N THR A 276 -2.30 36.22 1.68
CA THR A 276 -2.52 36.06 3.13
C THR A 276 -2.05 37.25 3.96
N GLY A 277 -1.29 38.22 3.39
CA GLY A 277 -0.75 39.36 4.12
C GLY A 277 0.29 39.01 5.21
N LEU A 278 0.69 37.76 5.35
CA LEU A 278 1.77 37.30 6.23
C LEU A 278 3.06 37.15 5.42
N ILE A 279 4.13 37.75 5.94
CA ILE A 279 5.47 37.67 5.38
C ILE A 279 6.15 36.37 5.78
#